data_b94a47b2fb1843baeb0ea4f99aee2625
#
_entry.id   b94a47b2fb1843baeb0ea4f99aee2625
#
_cell.length_a   1.000
_cell.length_b   1.000
_cell.length_c   1.000
_cell.angle_alpha   90.00
_cell.angle_beta   90.00
_cell.angle_gamma   90.00
#
_symmetry.space_group_name_H-M   'P 1'
#
loop_
_entity.id
_entity.type
_entity.pdbx_description
1 polymer ?
#
loop_
_entity_poly.entity_id
_entity_poly.type
_entity_poly.pdbx_seq_one_letter_code
_entity_poly.pdbx_strand_id
1 'polypeptide(L)'
;MARSTRGDDYQDVPRPVAALADEYPPNSFDPPHCHKRGQLVYAISGVLVCTTRDTTFIVPPQRALWVPSGVMHEARTRGHVSLRTLYLDDSVGSKLPRACMTIASIM
;
A
#
# COMPACT_ATOMS: atom_id res chain seq x y z
N MET A 1 5.25 -17.69 16.27
CA MET A 1 4.17 -16.68 16.33
C MET A 1 3.87 -16.17 14.93
N ALA A 2 2.62 -16.14 14.56
CA ALA A 2 2.22 -15.61 13.25
C ALA A 2 2.45 -14.11 13.18
N ARG A 3 2.89 -13.62 12.02
CA ARG A 3 3.01 -12.19 11.78
C ARG A 3 1.63 -11.57 11.65
N SER A 4 1.52 -10.31 12.09
CA SER A 4 0.28 -9.58 11.90
C SER A 4 0.04 -9.30 10.40
N THR A 5 -1.22 -9.36 9.98
CA THR A 5 -1.64 -8.97 8.63
C THR A 5 -2.32 -7.60 8.60
N ARG A 6 -2.31 -6.88 9.73
CA ARG A 6 -2.95 -5.58 9.85
C ARG A 6 -1.94 -4.46 9.67
N GLY A 7 -2.19 -3.57 8.69
CA GLY A 7 -1.34 -2.43 8.44
C GLY A 7 -1.13 -1.54 9.67
N ASP A 8 -2.17 -1.37 10.49
CA ASP A 8 -2.10 -0.54 11.69
C ASP A 8 -1.01 -1.01 12.66
N ASP A 9 -0.72 -2.29 12.70
CA ASP A 9 0.28 -2.86 13.62
C ASP A 9 1.72 -2.52 13.22
N TYR A 10 1.93 -1.95 12.03
CA TYR A 10 3.25 -1.62 11.49
C TYR A 10 3.56 -0.12 11.52
N GLN A 11 2.65 0.71 12.06
CA GLN A 11 2.82 2.16 12.02
C GLN A 11 3.83 2.68 13.05
N ASP A 12 3.92 2.03 14.21
CA ASP A 12 4.75 2.49 15.32
C ASP A 12 5.87 1.50 15.70
N VAL A 13 6.18 0.55 14.83
CA VAL A 13 7.30 -0.36 15.08
C VAL A 13 8.62 0.41 15.10
N PRO A 14 9.61 -0.01 15.90
CA PRO A 14 10.85 0.75 16.09
C PRO A 14 11.87 0.53 14.96
N ARG A 15 11.43 0.68 13.71
CA ARG A 15 12.33 0.63 12.55
C ARG A 15 11.75 1.48 11.42
N PRO A 16 12.61 2.08 10.58
CA PRO A 16 12.17 3.00 9.52
C PRO A 16 11.34 2.34 8.44
N VAL A 17 11.55 1.06 8.16
CA VAL A 17 10.84 0.32 7.13
C VAL A 17 10.25 -0.94 7.74
N ALA A 18 8.95 -1.14 7.55
CA ALA A 18 8.26 -2.36 7.97
C ALA A 18 7.56 -2.98 6.79
N ALA A 19 7.71 -4.30 6.61
CA ALA A 19 7.15 -5.03 5.50
C ALA A 19 5.94 -5.87 5.92
N LEU A 20 4.91 -5.86 5.08
CA LEU A 20 3.70 -6.65 5.28
C LEU A 20 3.39 -7.44 4.01
N ALA A 21 3.17 -8.75 4.17
CA ALA A 21 2.65 -9.61 3.10
C ALA A 21 1.20 -9.94 3.42
N ASP A 22 0.31 -9.74 2.47
CA ASP A 22 -1.12 -9.97 2.70
C ASP A 22 -1.79 -10.54 1.46
N GLU A 23 -2.85 -11.33 1.69
CA GLU A 23 -3.63 -11.96 0.63
C GLU A 23 -5.07 -11.52 0.76
N TYR A 24 -5.65 -11.03 -0.33
CA TYR A 24 -7.03 -10.59 -0.35
C TYR A 24 -7.86 -11.44 -1.29
N PRO A 25 -9.01 -11.95 -0.83
CA PRO A 25 -9.93 -12.65 -1.72
C PRO A 25 -10.53 -11.69 -2.74
N PRO A 26 -11.15 -12.23 -3.83
CA PRO A 26 -11.83 -11.39 -4.81
C PRO A 26 -12.90 -10.52 -4.16
N ASN A 27 -13.10 -9.33 -4.70
CA ASN A 27 -14.11 -8.36 -4.26
C ASN A 27 -13.91 -7.86 -2.82
N SER A 28 -12.68 -7.86 -2.34
CA SER A 28 -12.35 -7.23 -1.06
C SER A 28 -12.44 -5.72 -1.20
N PHE A 29 -12.90 -5.07 -0.14
CA PHE A 29 -12.99 -3.62 -0.08
C PHE A 29 -12.44 -3.13 1.26
N ASP A 30 -11.50 -2.23 1.17
CA ASP A 30 -10.92 -1.56 2.32
C ASP A 30 -11.41 -0.11 2.29
N PRO A 31 -12.28 0.30 3.25
CA PRO A 31 -12.90 1.62 3.20
C PRO A 31 -11.88 2.76 3.38
N PRO A 32 -12.29 4.00 3.09
CA PRO A 32 -11.38 5.14 3.19
C PRO A 32 -10.67 5.21 4.52
N HIS A 33 -9.36 5.31 4.47
CA HIS A 33 -8.50 5.40 5.65
C HIS A 33 -7.17 6.04 5.26
N CYS A 34 -6.37 6.38 6.25
CA CYS A 34 -5.00 6.82 6.03
C CYS A 34 -4.09 6.15 7.04
N HIS A 35 -2.80 6.15 6.76
CA HIS A 35 -1.79 5.61 7.64
C HIS A 35 -0.83 6.70 8.08
N LYS A 36 -0.28 6.53 9.28
CA LYS A 36 0.77 7.39 9.81
C LYS A 36 2.03 7.32 8.95
N ARG A 37 2.35 6.13 8.45
CA ARG A 37 3.50 5.92 7.55
C ARG A 37 3.06 6.00 6.11
N GLY A 38 3.95 6.46 5.24
CA GLY A 38 3.78 6.26 3.81
C GLY A 38 3.89 4.79 3.48
N GLN A 39 3.26 4.38 2.38
CA GLN A 39 3.30 2.98 1.98
C GLN A 39 3.59 2.82 0.50
N LEU A 40 4.44 1.85 0.21
CA LEU A 40 4.71 1.41 -1.14
C LEU A 40 4.05 0.05 -1.30
N VAL A 41 3.04 -0.02 -2.16
CA VAL A 41 2.21 -1.22 -2.34
C VAL A 41 2.55 -1.86 -3.67
N TYR A 42 2.85 -3.16 -3.64
CA TYR A 42 3.22 -3.92 -4.83
C TYR A 42 2.32 -5.15 -4.94
N ALA A 43 1.63 -5.31 -6.08
CA ALA A 43 0.80 -6.48 -6.34
C ALA A 43 1.64 -7.54 -7.06
N ILE A 44 1.77 -8.72 -6.45
CA ILE A 44 2.43 -9.87 -7.09
C ILE A 44 1.47 -10.50 -8.08
N SER A 45 0.20 -10.59 -7.72
CA SER A 45 -0.84 -11.14 -8.59
C SER A 45 -2.14 -10.40 -8.33
N GLY A 46 -3.05 -10.44 -9.30
CA GLY A 46 -4.32 -9.74 -9.23
C GLY A 46 -4.16 -8.24 -9.49
N VAL A 47 -5.25 -7.52 -9.37
CA VAL A 47 -5.29 -6.07 -9.62
C VAL A 47 -5.85 -5.37 -8.41
N LEU A 48 -5.12 -4.38 -7.91
CA LEU A 48 -5.57 -3.49 -6.86
C LEU A 48 -6.08 -2.19 -7.49
N VAL A 49 -7.25 -1.74 -7.06
CA VAL A 49 -7.79 -0.44 -7.45
C VAL A 49 -7.80 0.44 -6.20
N CYS A 50 -6.99 1.48 -6.21
CA CYS A 50 -6.84 2.40 -5.09
C CYS A 50 -7.35 3.76 -5.49
N THR A 51 -8.30 4.31 -4.72
CA THR A 51 -8.90 5.60 -4.99
C THR A 51 -8.57 6.57 -3.87
N THR A 52 -7.98 7.69 -4.25
CA THR A 52 -7.78 8.84 -3.38
C THR A 52 -8.92 9.84 -3.63
N ARG A 53 -8.86 10.98 -2.96
CA ARG A 53 -9.87 12.02 -3.14
C ARG A 53 -10.06 12.43 -4.60
N ASP A 54 -8.98 12.49 -5.37
CA ASP A 54 -9.00 13.07 -6.72
C ASP A 54 -8.73 12.07 -7.82
N THR A 55 -8.22 10.89 -7.52
CA THR A 55 -7.68 10.00 -8.54
C THR A 55 -7.92 8.54 -8.19
N THR A 56 -8.20 7.76 -9.22
CA THR A 56 -8.24 6.30 -9.10
C THR A 56 -7.00 5.72 -9.78
N PHE A 57 -6.27 4.89 -9.04
CA PHE A 57 -5.08 4.20 -9.52
C PHE A 57 -5.40 2.73 -9.72
N ILE A 58 -5.07 2.21 -10.88
CA ILE A 58 -5.18 0.78 -11.15
C ILE A 58 -3.78 0.20 -11.08
N VAL A 59 -3.57 -0.73 -10.17
CA VAL A 59 -2.26 -1.31 -9.90
C VAL A 59 -2.28 -2.77 -10.33
N PRO A 60 -1.86 -3.07 -11.58
CA PRO A 60 -1.74 -4.44 -12.06
C PRO A 60 -0.50 -5.12 -11.48
N PRO A 61 -0.33 -6.44 -11.71
CA PRO A 61 0.87 -7.13 -11.24
C PRO A 61 2.16 -6.46 -11.72
N GLN A 62 3.17 -6.46 -10.85
CA GLN A 62 4.50 -5.92 -11.11
C GLN A 62 4.54 -4.39 -11.22
N ARG A 63 3.50 -3.72 -10.75
CA ARG A 63 3.48 -2.26 -10.59
C ARG A 63 3.38 -1.94 -9.11
N ALA A 64 3.93 -0.81 -8.74
CA ALA A 64 3.85 -0.32 -7.37
C ALA A 64 3.07 0.99 -7.32
N LEU A 65 2.44 1.23 -6.18
CA LEU A 65 1.77 2.49 -5.87
C LEU A 65 2.43 3.08 -4.63
N TRP A 66 2.84 4.34 -4.72
CA TRP A 66 3.31 5.11 -3.57
C TRP A 66 2.14 5.92 -3.01
N VAL A 67 1.85 5.72 -1.72
CA VAL A 67 0.84 6.49 -0.99
C VAL A 67 1.54 7.20 0.16
N PRO A 68 1.69 8.52 0.10
CA PRO A 68 2.36 9.26 1.16
C PRO A 68 1.61 9.16 2.49
N SER A 69 2.35 9.44 3.59
CA SER A 69 1.79 9.53 4.93
C SER A 69 0.57 10.45 4.95
N GLY A 70 -0.50 10.02 5.61
CA GLY A 70 -1.69 10.83 5.82
C GLY A 70 -2.62 11.00 4.63
N VAL A 71 -2.31 10.41 3.48
CA VAL A 71 -3.20 10.49 2.31
C VAL A 71 -4.36 9.53 2.47
N MET A 72 -5.57 10.08 2.50
CA MET A 72 -6.80 9.28 2.57
C MET A 72 -6.99 8.48 1.29
N HIS A 73 -7.23 7.18 1.42
CA HIS A 73 -7.42 6.30 0.28
C HIS A 73 -8.33 5.14 0.63
N GLU A 74 -8.96 4.56 -0.39
CA GLU A 74 -9.69 3.30 -0.29
C GLU A 74 -9.12 2.32 -1.30
N ALA A 75 -9.36 1.03 -1.09
CA ALA A 75 -8.82 -0.01 -1.96
C ALA A 75 -9.87 -1.07 -2.26
N ARG A 76 -9.86 -1.55 -3.50
CA ARG A 76 -10.69 -2.66 -3.96
C ARG A 76 -9.82 -3.65 -4.69
N THR A 77 -10.20 -4.93 -4.63
CA THR A 77 -9.49 -5.96 -5.38
C THR A 77 -10.31 -6.43 -6.57
N ARG A 78 -9.60 -6.74 -7.65
CA ARG A 78 -10.16 -7.46 -8.80
C ARG A 78 -9.46 -8.80 -8.86
N GLY A 79 -10.24 -9.89 -8.64
CA GLY A 79 -9.67 -11.20 -8.44
C GLY A 79 -8.95 -11.30 -7.11
N HIS A 80 -8.31 -12.42 -6.89
CA HIS A 80 -7.44 -12.62 -5.72
C HIS A 80 -6.20 -11.76 -5.87
N VAL A 81 -5.84 -11.01 -4.83
CA VAL A 81 -4.68 -10.12 -4.86
C VAL A 81 -3.67 -10.52 -3.80
N SER A 82 -2.44 -10.77 -4.23
CA SER A 82 -1.32 -10.98 -3.34
C SER A 82 -0.52 -9.70 -3.26
N LEU A 83 -0.51 -9.06 -2.08
CA LEU A 83 0.13 -7.77 -1.87
C LEU A 83 1.40 -7.90 -1.04
N ARG A 84 2.34 -7.02 -1.36
CA ARG A 84 3.51 -6.75 -0.53
C ARG A 84 3.55 -5.25 -0.29
N THR A 85 3.58 -4.86 0.98
CA THR A 85 3.56 -3.46 1.36
C THR A 85 4.79 -3.14 2.18
N LEU A 86 5.44 -2.02 1.87
CA LEU A 86 6.47 -1.43 2.70
C LEU A 86 5.91 -0.18 3.34
N TYR A 87 5.91 -0.13 4.66
CA TYR A 87 5.56 1.07 5.43
C TYR A 87 6.84 1.81 5.77
N LEU A 88 6.91 3.07 5.35
CA LEU A 88 8.10 3.91 5.49
C LEU A 88 7.79 5.05 6.45
N ASP A 89 8.57 5.16 7.53
CA ASP A 89 8.42 6.31 8.41
C ASP A 89 8.97 7.59 7.73
N ASP A 90 8.84 8.72 8.40
CA ASP A 90 9.22 10.01 7.81
C ASP A 90 10.69 10.13 7.49
N SER A 91 11.55 9.36 8.18
CA SER A 91 12.99 9.40 7.89
C SER A 91 13.32 8.90 6.48
N VAL A 92 12.48 8.02 5.94
CA VAL A 92 12.62 7.49 4.58
C VAL A 92 11.57 8.07 3.66
N GLY A 93 10.31 8.06 4.09
CA GLY A 93 9.18 8.48 3.27
C GLY A 93 9.22 9.94 2.85
N SER A 94 9.81 10.81 3.68
CA SER A 94 9.91 12.23 3.35
C SER A 94 10.82 12.51 2.16
N LYS A 95 11.63 11.54 1.76
CA LYS A 95 12.49 11.65 0.58
C LYS A 95 11.77 11.28 -0.71
N LEU A 96 10.55 10.79 -0.62
CA LEU A 96 9.74 10.36 -1.75
C LEU A 96 8.72 11.45 -2.11
N PRO A 97 8.09 11.35 -3.30
CA PRO A 97 7.11 12.36 -3.72
C PRO A 97 5.99 12.55 -2.71
N ARG A 98 5.47 13.76 -2.63
CA ARG A 98 4.36 14.10 -1.73
C ARG A 98 3.00 13.76 -2.29
N ALA A 99 2.93 13.33 -3.54
CA ALA A 99 1.70 12.95 -4.20
C ALA A 99 1.65 11.43 -4.37
N CYS A 100 0.45 10.87 -4.31
CA CYS A 100 0.22 9.47 -4.62
C CYS A 100 0.52 9.24 -6.11
N MET A 101 1.29 8.21 -6.43
CA MET A 101 1.67 7.95 -7.82
C MET A 101 2.07 6.51 -8.05
N THR A 102 1.84 6.03 -9.26
CA THR A 102 2.30 4.71 -9.67
C THR A 102 3.77 4.74 -10.05
N ILE A 103 4.44 3.63 -9.77
CA ILE A 103 5.85 3.44 -10.08
C ILE A 103 5.96 2.19 -10.94
N ALA A 104 6.62 2.30 -12.07
CA ALA A 104 6.85 1.16 -12.94
C ALA A 104 7.78 0.15 -12.26
N SER A 105 7.59 -1.13 -12.62
CA SER A 105 8.48 -2.16 -12.12
C SER A 105 9.90 -1.90 -12.59
N ILE A 106 10.86 -2.11 -11.70
CA ILE A 106 12.28 -1.95 -12.01
C ILE A 106 12.95 -3.28 -12.30
N MET A 107 12.18 -4.24 -12.71
CA MET A 107 12.71 -5.55 -13.10
C MET A 107 13.54 -5.46 -14.35
#